data_4638b9bb0cb40ff67830987a978f3427
#
_entry.id   4638b9bb0cb40ff67830987a978f3427
#
_cell.length_a   1.000
_cell.length_b   1.000
_cell.length_c   1.000
_cell.angle_alpha   90.00
_cell.angle_beta   90.00
_cell.angle_gamma   90.00
#
_symmetry.space_group_name_H-M   'P 1'
#
loop_
_entity.id
_entity.type
_entity.pdbx_description
1 polymer ?
#
loop_
_entity_poly.entity_id
_entity_poly.type
_entity_poly.pdbx_seq_one_letter_code
_entity_poly.pdbx_strand_id
1 'polypeptide(L)'
;DAQQKFYVYFHKPADVAKTVFIVHKHLDRDDDRWLYLPALDLVKRIAASDKRSSFVGSDFVYEDLSGRSLTEDHHKLVKTTKNYYVLEHTPKNGSGVKFSRYVMHVHRGTFLPTKVVYYNKAGKKYRVMTVNSVKKIQGRHTVTKATMEDLGAGSKTVTTYSNVRYDNGLPDRIFTERYLRRAPVKHLR
;
A
#
# COMPACT_ATOMS: atom_id res chain seq x y z
N ASP A 1 -6.16 17.34 -6.00
CA ASP A 1 -6.13 17.62 -4.55
C ASP A 1 -5.86 16.35 -3.82
N ALA A 2 -4.68 16.22 -3.33
CA ALA A 2 -4.27 14.87 -3.07
C ALA A 2 -3.74 14.68 -1.66
N GLN A 3 -4.43 15.19 -0.66
CA GLN A 3 -4.23 14.70 0.70
C GLN A 3 -5.03 13.41 0.89
N GLN A 4 -4.41 12.28 0.55
CA GLN A 4 -4.95 10.98 0.89
C GLN A 4 -4.61 10.66 2.34
N LYS A 5 -5.59 10.10 3.07
CA LYS A 5 -5.42 9.62 4.44
C LYS A 5 -5.89 8.18 4.50
N PHE A 6 -5.19 7.37 5.27
CA PHE A 6 -5.51 5.95 5.47
C PHE A 6 -5.68 5.68 6.96
N TYR A 7 -6.66 4.86 7.29
CA TYR A 7 -6.89 4.34 8.63
C TYR A 7 -7.13 2.84 8.54
N VAL A 8 -6.26 2.05 9.12
CA VAL A 8 -6.36 0.59 9.16
C VAL A 8 -6.50 0.15 10.61
N TYR A 9 -7.53 -0.64 10.88
CA TYR A 9 -7.79 -1.22 12.20
C TYR A 9 -7.82 -2.73 12.11
N PHE A 10 -7.05 -3.39 12.94
CA PHE A 10 -6.96 -4.84 12.97
C PHE A 10 -7.97 -5.44 13.94
N HIS A 11 -8.90 -6.25 13.42
CA HIS A 11 -9.87 -6.99 14.24
C HIS A 11 -9.30 -8.32 14.71
N LYS A 12 -8.50 -8.98 13.88
CA LYS A 12 -7.91 -10.31 14.10
C LYS A 12 -6.58 -10.42 13.33
N PRO A 13 -5.71 -11.43 13.64
CA PRO A 13 -5.76 -12.34 14.78
C PRO A 13 -5.47 -11.65 16.13
N ALA A 14 -5.51 -12.40 17.25
CA ALA A 14 -5.43 -11.84 18.59
C ALA A 14 -4.12 -11.07 18.89
N ASP A 15 -3.00 -11.51 18.33
CA ASP A 15 -1.67 -10.93 18.48
C ASP A 15 -1.53 -9.52 17.88
N VAL A 16 -2.34 -9.20 16.87
CA VAL A 16 -2.40 -7.86 16.23
C VAL A 16 -3.73 -7.16 16.43
N ALA A 17 -4.70 -7.77 17.11
CA ALA A 17 -6.02 -7.18 17.33
C ALA A 17 -5.92 -5.81 18.01
N LYS A 18 -6.76 -4.86 17.56
CA LYS A 18 -6.79 -3.46 18.00
C LYS A 18 -5.54 -2.64 17.62
N THR A 19 -4.58 -3.21 16.90
CA THR A 19 -3.53 -2.41 16.27
C THR A 19 -4.17 -1.42 15.29
N VAL A 20 -3.66 -0.20 15.25
CA VAL A 20 -4.12 0.86 14.35
C VAL A 20 -2.94 1.40 13.56
N PHE A 21 -3.13 1.56 12.26
CA PHE A 21 -2.17 2.22 11.39
C PHE A 21 -2.82 3.40 10.69
N ILE A 22 -2.20 4.57 10.80
CA ILE A 22 -2.66 5.80 10.13
C ILE A 22 -1.55 6.28 9.19
N VAL A 23 -1.95 6.74 7.99
CA VAL A 23 -1.08 7.42 7.06
C VAL A 23 -1.70 8.73 6.62
N HIS A 24 -0.91 9.79 6.62
CA HIS A 24 -1.18 11.03 5.87
C HIS A 24 -0.17 11.14 4.74
N LYS A 25 -0.66 11.09 3.50
CA LYS A 25 0.19 11.28 2.32
C LYS A 25 0.48 12.76 2.09
N HIS A 26 1.70 13.01 1.67
CA HIS A 26 2.16 14.33 1.24
C HIS A 26 2.76 14.25 -0.17
N LEU A 27 2.64 15.34 -0.93
CA LEU A 27 3.20 15.43 -2.29
C LEU A 27 4.64 15.96 -2.31
N ASP A 28 4.97 16.78 -1.33
CA ASP A 28 6.20 17.59 -1.24
C ASP A 28 7.22 17.06 -0.24
N ARG A 29 6.80 16.13 0.62
CA ARG A 29 7.62 15.51 1.64
C ARG A 29 7.22 14.06 1.85
N ASP A 30 7.93 13.36 2.72
CA ASP A 30 7.57 11.98 3.10
C ASP A 30 6.25 11.93 3.87
N ASP A 31 5.52 10.81 3.71
CA ASP A 31 4.23 10.62 4.37
C ASP A 31 4.42 10.50 5.88
N ASP A 32 3.50 11.04 6.65
CA ASP A 32 3.42 10.77 8.08
C ASP A 32 2.72 9.42 8.31
N ARG A 33 3.34 8.55 9.11
CA ARG A 33 2.84 7.21 9.42
C ARG A 33 2.91 6.95 10.91
N TRP A 34 1.82 6.48 11.49
CA TRP A 34 1.73 6.12 12.92
C TRP A 34 1.18 4.71 13.07
N LEU A 35 1.80 3.95 13.95
CA LEU A 35 1.35 2.62 14.35
C LEU A 35 1.07 2.62 15.85
N TYR A 36 -0.13 2.22 16.24
CA TYR A 36 -0.48 1.96 17.64
C TYR A 36 -0.40 0.48 17.94
N LEU A 37 0.35 0.12 18.95
CA LEU A 37 0.53 -1.24 19.46
C LEU A 37 -0.18 -1.36 20.80
N PRO A 38 -1.40 -1.94 20.87
CA PRO A 38 -2.22 -1.95 22.07
C PRO A 38 -1.60 -2.73 23.23
N ALA A 39 -0.88 -3.82 22.94
CA ALA A 39 -0.21 -4.63 23.97
C ALA A 39 0.84 -3.84 24.78
N LEU A 40 1.38 -2.76 24.22
CA LEU A 40 2.39 -1.91 24.83
C LEU A 40 1.86 -0.51 25.15
N ASP A 41 0.60 -0.23 24.85
CA ASP A 41 0.02 1.13 24.80
C ASP A 41 0.93 2.16 24.11
N LEU A 42 1.63 1.72 23.07
CA LEU A 42 2.65 2.49 22.36
C LEU A 42 2.14 3.04 21.04
N VAL A 43 2.25 4.34 20.84
CA VAL A 43 2.16 4.98 19.52
C VAL A 43 3.58 5.15 18.99
N LYS A 44 3.88 4.47 17.88
CA LYS A 44 5.17 4.56 17.17
C LYS A 44 4.97 5.33 15.86
N ARG A 45 5.77 6.37 15.66
CA ARG A 45 5.91 6.99 14.33
C ARG A 45 6.85 6.12 13.50
N ILE A 46 6.40 5.73 12.29
CA ILE A 46 7.22 4.99 11.34
C ILE A 46 8.07 6.01 10.56
N ALA A 47 9.37 5.96 10.76
CA ALA A 47 10.29 6.84 10.07
C ALA A 47 10.35 6.56 8.56
N ALA A 48 10.81 7.54 7.79
CA ALA A 48 11.03 7.38 6.35
C ALA A 48 11.94 6.21 6.00
N SER A 49 12.96 5.95 6.82
CA SER A 49 13.87 4.79 6.70
C SER A 49 13.15 3.45 6.84
N ASP A 50 12.11 3.39 7.67
CA ASP A 50 11.42 2.17 8.06
C ASP A 50 10.18 1.87 7.20
N LYS A 51 9.78 2.79 6.32
CA LYS A 51 8.58 2.64 5.49
C LYS A 51 8.58 1.39 4.59
N ARG A 52 9.75 0.78 4.40
CA ARG A 52 9.96 -0.45 3.60
C ARG A 52 10.23 -1.69 4.44
N SER A 53 10.03 -1.60 5.75
CA SER A 53 9.96 -2.80 6.61
C SER A 53 8.63 -3.52 6.45
N SER A 54 8.59 -4.81 6.84
CA SER A 54 7.38 -5.64 6.75
C SER A 54 6.20 -5.00 7.50
N PHE A 55 5.05 -4.95 6.85
CA PHE A 55 3.82 -4.50 7.48
C PHE A 55 3.19 -5.65 8.26
N VAL A 56 3.32 -5.59 9.58
CA VAL A 56 2.72 -6.54 10.54
C VAL A 56 3.01 -8.00 10.17
N GLY A 57 4.26 -8.30 9.80
CA GLY A 57 4.71 -9.66 9.46
C GLY A 57 4.26 -10.19 8.09
N SER A 58 3.63 -9.37 7.25
CA SER A 58 3.22 -9.74 5.89
C SER A 58 4.31 -9.48 4.85
N ASP A 59 4.11 -9.94 3.61
CA ASP A 59 4.98 -9.62 2.47
C ASP A 59 4.76 -8.20 1.91
N PHE A 60 3.74 -7.50 2.42
CA PHE A 60 3.58 -6.07 2.19
C PHE A 60 4.51 -5.26 3.10
N VAL A 61 4.93 -4.09 2.62
CA VAL A 61 5.65 -3.10 3.43
C VAL A 61 4.72 -1.92 3.74
N TYR A 62 5.06 -1.10 4.73
CA TYR A 62 4.22 0.07 5.09
C TYR A 62 3.94 1.00 3.90
N GLU A 63 4.93 1.20 3.01
CA GLU A 63 4.79 2.01 1.80
C GLU A 63 3.76 1.45 0.81
N ASP A 64 3.56 0.12 0.75
CA ASP A 64 2.59 -0.48 -0.19
C ASP A 64 1.14 -0.14 0.13
N LEU A 65 0.82 0.10 1.40
CA LEU A 65 -0.55 0.39 1.83
C LEU A 65 -1.03 1.77 1.34
N SER A 66 -0.13 2.74 1.32
CA SER A 66 -0.44 4.10 0.89
C SER A 66 0.02 4.39 -0.54
N GLY A 67 0.79 3.49 -1.13
CA GLY A 67 1.45 3.66 -2.41
C GLY A 67 2.69 4.56 -2.33
N ARG A 68 3.63 4.30 -3.21
CA ARG A 68 4.85 5.10 -3.37
C ARG A 68 4.51 6.46 -4.01
N SER A 69 5.21 7.53 -3.60
CA SER A 69 5.02 8.84 -4.21
C SER A 69 5.48 8.84 -5.68
N LEU A 70 4.69 9.43 -6.56
CA LEU A 70 5.03 9.58 -7.97
C LEU A 70 6.28 10.45 -8.18
N THR A 71 6.60 11.32 -7.23
CA THR A 71 7.77 12.21 -7.32
C THR A 71 9.09 11.52 -6.99
N GLU A 72 9.06 10.33 -6.37
CA GLU A 72 10.27 9.58 -5.96
C GLU A 72 10.97 8.83 -7.10
N ASP A 73 10.30 8.66 -8.24
CA ASP A 73 10.80 7.84 -9.35
C ASP A 73 10.83 8.60 -10.68
N HIS A 74 11.68 8.14 -11.60
CA HIS A 74 11.54 8.38 -13.03
C HIS A 74 10.60 7.33 -13.61
N HIS A 75 9.72 7.77 -14.52
CA HIS A 75 8.71 6.91 -15.14
C HIS A 75 8.93 6.84 -16.64
N LYS A 76 8.90 5.65 -17.21
CA LYS A 76 9.05 5.42 -18.64
C LYS A 76 7.99 4.45 -19.15
N LEU A 77 7.23 4.84 -20.16
CA LEU A 77 6.38 3.92 -20.91
C LEU A 77 7.27 3.07 -21.80
N VAL A 78 7.43 1.78 -21.49
CA VAL A 78 8.32 0.87 -22.23
C VAL A 78 7.59 0.04 -23.27
N LYS A 79 6.26 -0.17 -23.09
CA LYS A 79 5.46 -0.93 -24.06
C LYS A 79 3.98 -0.59 -23.90
N THR A 80 3.27 -0.54 -25.03
CA THR A 80 1.82 -0.56 -25.08
C THR A 80 1.38 -1.86 -25.75
N THR A 81 0.52 -2.63 -25.09
CA THR A 81 -0.11 -3.84 -25.63
C THR A 81 -1.60 -3.58 -25.88
N LYS A 82 -2.33 -4.57 -26.40
CA LYS A 82 -3.79 -4.47 -26.56
C LYS A 82 -4.48 -4.09 -25.24
N ASN A 83 -4.04 -4.66 -24.11
CA ASN A 83 -4.72 -4.54 -22.82
C ASN A 83 -3.96 -3.72 -21.78
N TYR A 84 -2.66 -3.46 -21.96
CA TYR A 84 -1.82 -2.86 -20.92
C TYR A 84 -0.92 -1.76 -21.44
N TYR A 85 -0.74 -0.73 -20.62
CA TYR A 85 0.45 0.08 -20.59
C TYR A 85 1.47 -0.58 -19.66
N VAL A 86 2.70 -0.78 -20.13
CA VAL A 86 3.81 -1.31 -19.34
C VAL A 86 4.76 -0.16 -19.03
N LEU A 87 4.86 0.16 -17.77
CA LEU A 87 5.65 1.27 -17.26
C LEU A 87 6.84 0.74 -16.48
N GLU A 88 8.03 1.27 -16.75
CA GLU A 88 9.21 1.07 -15.93
C GLU A 88 9.42 2.29 -15.03
N HIS A 89 9.74 2.02 -13.79
CA HIS A 89 9.98 3.02 -12.77
C HIS A 89 11.37 2.81 -12.18
N THR A 90 12.15 3.88 -12.10
CA THR A 90 13.51 3.86 -11.54
C THR A 90 13.61 4.91 -10.45
N PRO A 91 14.03 4.55 -9.23
CA PRO A 91 14.19 5.50 -8.14
C PRO A 91 15.12 6.64 -8.50
N LYS A 92 14.73 7.89 -8.28
CA LYS A 92 15.59 9.08 -8.40
C LYS A 92 16.73 9.03 -7.37
N ASN A 93 16.42 8.54 -6.18
CA ASN A 93 17.39 8.27 -5.13
C ASN A 93 17.39 6.77 -4.82
N GLY A 94 18.46 6.09 -5.19
CA GLY A 94 18.65 4.66 -4.93
C GLY A 94 19.02 4.32 -3.47
N SER A 95 19.31 5.33 -2.64
CA SER A 95 19.57 5.15 -1.23
C SER A 95 18.29 4.71 -0.49
N GLY A 96 18.41 3.74 0.40
CA GLY A 96 17.28 3.25 1.21
C GLY A 96 16.23 2.42 0.47
N VAL A 97 16.38 2.14 -0.85
CA VAL A 97 15.51 1.22 -1.58
C VAL A 97 16.22 -0.11 -1.87
N LYS A 98 15.49 -1.22 -1.71
CA LYS A 98 16.01 -2.57 -2.00
C LYS A 98 16.00 -2.93 -3.50
N PHE A 99 15.29 -2.15 -4.32
CA PHE A 99 15.13 -2.39 -5.75
C PHE A 99 15.93 -1.37 -6.59
N SER A 100 16.36 -1.81 -7.78
CA SER A 100 16.94 -0.93 -8.80
C SER A 100 15.87 -0.33 -9.71
N ARG A 101 14.78 -1.07 -9.95
CA ARG A 101 13.62 -0.67 -10.73
C ARG A 101 12.42 -1.55 -10.42
N TYR A 102 11.25 -1.13 -10.83
CA TYR A 102 10.07 -1.98 -10.92
C TYR A 102 9.32 -1.75 -12.23
N VAL A 103 8.60 -2.78 -12.67
CA VAL A 103 7.78 -2.74 -13.89
C VAL A 103 6.33 -2.94 -13.51
N MET A 104 5.48 -2.00 -13.93
CA MET A 104 4.06 -1.98 -13.64
C MET A 104 3.25 -2.19 -14.91
N HIS A 105 2.26 -3.09 -14.84
CA HIS A 105 1.27 -3.31 -15.89
C HIS A 105 -0.04 -2.62 -15.50
N VAL A 106 -0.39 -1.57 -16.21
CA VAL A 106 -1.63 -0.79 -16.00
C VAL A 106 -2.63 -1.18 -17.06
N HIS A 107 -3.80 -1.68 -16.66
CA HIS A 107 -4.86 -2.09 -17.59
C HIS A 107 -5.46 -0.87 -18.28
N ARG A 108 -5.49 -0.87 -19.61
CA ARG A 108 -5.87 0.30 -20.45
C ARG A 108 -7.30 0.79 -20.25
N GLY A 109 -8.22 -0.14 -20.01
CA GLY A 109 -9.65 0.21 -19.88
C GLY A 109 -10.05 0.66 -18.47
N THR A 110 -9.27 0.29 -17.44
CA THR A 110 -9.62 0.60 -16.04
C THR A 110 -8.60 1.48 -15.34
N PHE A 111 -7.42 1.65 -15.94
CA PHE A 111 -6.24 2.31 -15.36
C PHE A 111 -5.77 1.74 -14.02
N LEU A 112 -6.20 0.52 -13.70
CA LEU A 112 -5.73 -0.19 -12.50
C LEU A 112 -4.36 -0.82 -12.76
N PRO A 113 -3.39 -0.66 -11.84
CA PRO A 113 -2.18 -1.47 -11.83
C PRO A 113 -2.56 -2.91 -11.48
N THR A 114 -2.30 -3.85 -12.40
CA THR A 114 -2.69 -5.26 -12.25
C THR A 114 -1.53 -6.16 -11.87
N LYS A 115 -0.31 -5.74 -12.16
CA LYS A 115 0.91 -6.45 -11.81
C LYS A 115 2.05 -5.48 -11.62
N VAL A 116 2.85 -5.68 -10.56
CA VAL A 116 4.10 -4.94 -10.33
C VAL A 116 5.20 -5.94 -10.04
N VAL A 117 6.31 -5.84 -10.76
CA VAL A 117 7.48 -6.72 -10.61
C VAL A 117 8.66 -5.87 -10.18
N TYR A 118 9.21 -6.16 -9.01
CA TYR A 118 10.38 -5.48 -8.47
C TYR A 118 11.67 -6.26 -8.77
N TYR A 119 12.69 -5.52 -9.15
CA TYR A 119 14.03 -6.05 -9.45
C TYR A 119 15.03 -5.50 -8.45
N ASN A 120 15.82 -6.37 -7.83
CA ASN A 120 16.83 -5.96 -6.87
C ASN A 120 18.02 -5.25 -7.54
N LYS A 121 19.03 -4.85 -6.78
CA LYS A 121 20.24 -4.17 -7.28
C LYS A 121 21.04 -5.01 -8.30
N ALA A 122 20.95 -6.34 -8.22
CA ALA A 122 21.56 -7.27 -9.18
C ALA A 122 20.66 -7.55 -10.40
N GLY A 123 19.54 -6.85 -10.56
CA GLY A 123 18.61 -7.03 -11.67
C GLY A 123 17.73 -8.29 -11.59
N LYS A 124 17.80 -9.05 -10.49
CA LYS A 124 16.98 -10.26 -10.27
C LYS A 124 15.60 -9.87 -9.73
N LYS A 125 14.54 -10.50 -10.24
CA LYS A 125 13.20 -10.40 -9.67
C LYS A 125 13.23 -10.91 -8.24
N TYR A 126 12.65 -10.13 -7.30
CA TYR A 126 12.62 -10.57 -5.90
C TYR A 126 11.25 -10.41 -5.27
N ARG A 127 10.36 -9.56 -5.81
CA ARG A 127 9.03 -9.30 -5.25
C ARG A 127 8.04 -9.05 -6.37
N VAL A 128 6.83 -9.62 -6.26
CA VAL A 128 5.78 -9.49 -7.28
C VAL A 128 4.44 -9.21 -6.60
N MET A 129 3.77 -8.14 -7.02
CA MET A 129 2.37 -7.91 -6.72
C MET A 129 1.52 -8.31 -7.93
N THR A 130 0.44 -9.03 -7.69
CA THR A 130 -0.52 -9.44 -8.73
C THR A 130 -1.95 -9.19 -8.25
N VAL A 131 -2.74 -8.53 -9.08
CA VAL A 131 -4.19 -8.41 -8.87
C VAL A 131 -4.86 -9.68 -9.39
N ASN A 132 -5.59 -10.37 -8.51
CA ASN A 132 -6.25 -11.63 -8.81
C ASN A 132 -7.74 -11.45 -9.15
N SER A 133 -8.37 -10.38 -8.63
CA SER A 133 -9.79 -10.10 -8.87
C SER A 133 -10.08 -8.61 -8.86
N VAL A 134 -10.93 -8.19 -9.79
CA VAL A 134 -11.48 -6.83 -9.89
C VAL A 134 -13.00 -6.95 -10.00
N LYS A 135 -13.74 -6.14 -9.24
CA LYS A 135 -15.21 -6.03 -9.34
C LYS A 135 -15.61 -4.58 -9.62
N LYS A 136 -16.77 -4.40 -10.23
CA LYS A 136 -17.37 -3.07 -10.34
C LYS A 136 -18.26 -2.81 -9.13
N ILE A 137 -17.89 -1.83 -8.30
CA ILE A 137 -18.59 -1.46 -7.05
C ILE A 137 -18.97 0.01 -7.15
N GLN A 138 -20.26 0.32 -7.03
CA GLN A 138 -20.77 1.70 -7.18
C GLN A 138 -20.23 2.40 -8.46
N GLY A 139 -20.19 1.66 -9.57
CA GLY A 139 -19.70 2.17 -10.85
C GLY A 139 -18.18 2.19 -11.04
N ARG A 140 -17.39 1.93 -9.99
CA ARG A 140 -15.92 2.01 -10.00
C ARG A 140 -15.27 0.63 -10.07
N HIS A 141 -14.26 0.47 -10.94
CA HIS A 141 -13.45 -0.75 -10.97
C HIS A 141 -12.58 -0.83 -9.71
N THR A 142 -12.78 -1.88 -8.93
CA THR A 142 -12.19 -2.04 -7.59
C THR A 142 -11.44 -3.35 -7.51
N VAL A 143 -10.17 -3.30 -7.10
CA VAL A 143 -9.41 -4.50 -6.77
C VAL A 143 -10.05 -5.14 -5.53
N THR A 144 -10.43 -6.42 -5.64
CA THR A 144 -11.04 -7.18 -4.54
C THR A 144 -10.17 -8.33 -4.07
N LYS A 145 -9.11 -8.68 -4.80
CA LYS A 145 -8.10 -9.65 -4.37
C LYS A 145 -6.77 -9.33 -5.00
N ALA A 146 -5.72 -9.32 -4.21
CA ALA A 146 -4.35 -9.16 -4.66
C ALA A 146 -3.41 -10.08 -3.89
N THR A 147 -2.28 -10.43 -4.50
CA THR A 147 -1.23 -11.25 -3.90
C THR A 147 0.08 -10.46 -3.96
N MET A 148 0.82 -10.45 -2.87
CA MET A 148 2.20 -10.03 -2.82
C MET A 148 3.07 -11.25 -2.55
N GLU A 149 4.07 -11.48 -3.39
CA GLU A 149 5.02 -12.59 -3.27
C GLU A 149 6.42 -12.04 -3.00
N ASP A 150 7.11 -12.59 -2.01
CA ASP A 150 8.56 -12.46 -1.84
C ASP A 150 9.24 -13.70 -2.40
N LEU A 151 9.88 -13.57 -3.56
CA LEU A 151 10.53 -14.67 -4.27
C LEU A 151 11.84 -15.11 -3.59
N GLY A 152 12.43 -14.25 -2.75
CA GLY A 152 13.61 -14.57 -1.97
C GLY A 152 13.31 -15.42 -0.76
N ALA A 153 12.25 -15.06 -0.03
CA ALA A 153 11.75 -15.80 1.13
C ALA A 153 10.88 -16.99 0.75
N GLY A 154 10.36 -17.06 -0.48
CA GLY A 154 9.43 -18.08 -0.93
C GLY A 154 8.06 -17.95 -0.26
N SER A 155 7.71 -16.78 0.24
CA SER A 155 6.46 -16.48 0.94
C SER A 155 5.49 -15.69 0.08
N LYS A 156 4.21 -15.69 0.47
CA LYS A 156 3.18 -14.88 -0.17
C LYS A 156 2.09 -14.47 0.81
N THR A 157 1.63 -13.24 0.67
CA THR A 157 0.46 -12.72 1.37
C THR A 157 -0.66 -12.44 0.38
N VAL A 158 -1.85 -12.96 0.66
CA VAL A 158 -3.07 -12.72 -0.14
C VAL A 158 -3.96 -11.75 0.62
N THR A 159 -4.33 -10.65 -0.03
CA THR A 159 -5.30 -9.68 0.49
C THR A 159 -6.62 -9.84 -0.24
N THR A 160 -7.71 -9.93 0.51
CA THR A 160 -9.08 -9.95 -0.02
C THR A 160 -9.87 -8.80 0.58
N TYR A 161 -10.53 -8.01 -0.28
CA TYR A 161 -11.36 -6.88 0.12
C TYR A 161 -12.84 -7.25 -0.02
N SER A 162 -13.59 -7.08 1.06
CA SER A 162 -15.03 -7.29 1.12
C SER A 162 -15.73 -6.05 1.68
N ASN A 163 -17.04 -5.93 1.48
CA ASN A 163 -17.85 -4.82 1.97
C ASN A 163 -17.32 -3.43 1.60
N VAL A 164 -16.66 -3.32 0.45
CA VAL A 164 -16.12 -2.05 -0.04
C VAL A 164 -17.27 -1.08 -0.33
N ARG A 165 -17.15 0.13 0.20
CA ARG A 165 -18.09 1.23 -0.04
C ARG A 165 -17.32 2.50 -0.35
N TYR A 166 -17.82 3.26 -1.31
CA TYR A 166 -17.32 4.59 -1.65
C TYR A 166 -18.24 5.68 -1.10
N ASP A 167 -17.74 6.89 -1.00
CA ASP A 167 -18.49 8.10 -0.66
C ASP A 167 -19.20 8.00 0.71
N ASN A 168 -18.51 7.44 1.70
CA ASN A 168 -19.04 7.17 3.05
C ASN A 168 -19.13 8.42 3.95
N GLY A 169 -18.71 9.60 3.49
CA GLY A 169 -18.69 10.82 4.29
C GLY A 169 -17.87 10.71 5.58
N LEU A 170 -16.70 10.04 5.51
CA LEU A 170 -15.81 9.88 6.66
C LEU A 170 -15.25 11.25 7.09
N PRO A 171 -15.45 11.66 8.36
CA PRO A 171 -14.95 12.95 8.83
C PRO A 171 -13.44 12.93 9.03
N ASP A 172 -12.76 14.00 8.66
CA ASP A 172 -11.30 14.13 8.75
C ASP A 172 -10.72 13.81 10.13
N ARG A 173 -11.47 14.11 11.19
CA ARG A 173 -11.04 13.86 12.57
C ARG A 173 -10.69 12.41 12.87
N ILE A 174 -11.24 11.41 12.12
CA ILE A 174 -10.93 9.99 12.39
C ILE A 174 -9.49 9.63 12.03
N PHE A 175 -8.85 10.42 11.17
CA PHE A 175 -7.47 10.20 10.74
C PHE A 175 -6.44 10.92 11.63
N THR A 176 -6.83 11.34 12.85
CA THR A 176 -5.94 12.01 13.79
C THR A 176 -5.34 11.04 14.80
N GLU A 177 -4.21 11.40 15.42
CA GLU A 177 -3.52 10.60 16.44
C GLU A 177 -4.41 10.24 17.64
N ARG A 178 -5.43 11.07 17.95
CA ARG A 178 -6.43 10.76 18.97
C ARG A 178 -7.11 9.42 18.74
N TYR A 179 -7.36 9.07 17.47
CA TYR A 179 -8.04 7.83 17.11
C TYR A 179 -7.12 6.62 16.98
N LEU A 180 -5.82 6.77 17.25
CA LEU A 180 -4.91 5.64 17.40
C LEU A 180 -5.29 4.81 18.63
N ARG A 181 -5.45 5.43 19.79
CA ARG A 181 -5.84 4.73 21.03
C ARG A 181 -7.35 4.52 21.18
N ARG A 182 -8.17 5.31 20.51
CA ARG A 182 -9.64 5.29 20.61
C ARG A 182 -10.26 5.13 19.23
N ALA A 183 -10.24 3.88 18.74
CA ALA A 183 -10.75 3.57 17.40
C ALA A 183 -12.17 4.09 17.18
N PRO A 184 -12.47 4.68 16.00
CA PRO A 184 -13.78 5.24 15.67
C PRO A 184 -14.78 4.12 15.31
N VAL A 185 -15.17 3.30 16.27
CA VAL A 185 -15.90 2.02 16.11
C VAL A 185 -17.13 2.15 15.21
N LYS A 186 -17.86 3.27 15.27
CA LYS A 186 -19.03 3.51 14.42
C LYS A 186 -18.72 3.58 12.92
N HIS A 187 -17.46 3.83 12.54
CA HIS A 187 -17.00 3.91 11.16
C HIS A 187 -16.22 2.66 10.71
N LEU A 188 -16.03 1.67 11.59
CA LEU A 188 -15.25 0.45 11.35
C LEU A 188 -16.13 -0.81 11.14
N ARG A 189 -17.40 -0.64 10.81
CA ARG A 189 -18.38 -1.73 10.60
C ARG A 189 -18.49 -2.12 9.15
#